data_1c6d14a367cf40e1ebbe8feba471231b
#
_entry.id   1c6d14a367cf40e1ebbe8feba471231b
#
_cell.length_a   1.000
_cell.length_b   1.000
_cell.length_c   1.000
_cell.angle_alpha   90.00
_cell.angle_beta   90.00
_cell.angle_gamma   90.00
#
_symmetry.space_group_name_H-M   'P 1'
#
loop_
_entity.id
_entity.type
_entity.pdbx_description
1 polymer ?
#
loop_
_entity_poly.entity_id
_entity_poly.type
_entity_poly.pdbx_seq_one_letter_code
_entity_poly.pdbx_strand_id
1 'polypeptide(L)'
;MKKLLLVVLSSAVLIASGETGLSSPVGLWVAKDGGKIRISACGRGFCGFIAQTNPPKDPATGRPPTDKNNADPARRNRPLLGVQTLISMQPNGAGKWSGRLYNDDDGKIYPGNLIETGPMSIRIEGCSGGICGGDDLTRVK
;
A
#
# COMPACT_ATOMS: atom_id res chain seq x y z
N MET A 1 -53.79 -21.75 47.40
CA MET A 1 -52.36 -21.75 47.17
C MET A 1 -52.12 -21.20 45.72
N LYS A 2 -51.80 -19.92 45.59
CA LYS A 2 -51.52 -19.31 44.31
C LYS A 2 -50.04 -19.48 44.02
N LYS A 3 -49.66 -20.25 42.96
CA LYS A 3 -48.32 -20.36 42.49
C LYS A 3 -47.99 -19.11 41.64
N LEU A 4 -47.09 -18.32 42.16
CA LEU A 4 -46.50 -17.16 41.42
C LEU A 4 -45.47 -17.67 40.40
N LEU A 5 -45.78 -17.55 39.13
CA LEU A 5 -44.85 -17.88 38.04
C LEU A 5 -43.95 -16.68 37.83
N LEU A 6 -42.67 -16.77 38.22
CA LEU A 6 -41.67 -15.79 37.91
C LEU A 6 -41.23 -15.99 36.43
N VAL A 7 -41.63 -15.07 35.57
CA VAL A 7 -41.09 -15.00 34.22
C VAL A 7 -39.79 -14.21 34.27
N VAL A 8 -38.67 -14.91 34.11
CA VAL A 8 -37.35 -14.27 33.94
C VAL A 8 -37.22 -13.90 32.47
N LEU A 9 -37.38 -12.60 32.19
CA LEU A 9 -37.02 -12.06 30.88
C LEU A 9 -35.49 -11.99 30.81
N SER A 10 -34.89 -12.95 30.10
CA SER A 10 -33.50 -12.84 29.68
C SER A 10 -33.38 -11.84 28.54
N SER A 11 -32.92 -10.63 28.85
CA SER A 11 -32.53 -9.65 27.84
C SER A 11 -31.20 -10.09 27.20
N ALA A 12 -31.28 -10.67 26.02
CA ALA A 12 -30.08 -10.91 25.21
C ALA A 12 -29.52 -9.58 24.74
N VAL A 13 -28.43 -9.13 25.35
CA VAL A 13 -27.64 -8.01 24.85
C VAL A 13 -26.89 -8.50 23.60
N LEU A 14 -27.37 -8.14 22.43
CA LEU A 14 -26.62 -8.27 21.18
C LEU A 14 -25.45 -7.26 21.23
N ILE A 15 -24.28 -7.76 21.62
CA ILE A 15 -23.03 -7.02 21.40
C ILE A 15 -22.79 -7.08 19.90
N ALA A 16 -23.13 -6.01 19.21
CA ALA A 16 -22.67 -5.80 17.85
C ALA A 16 -21.14 -5.64 17.92
N SER A 17 -20.41 -6.71 17.60
CA SER A 17 -18.99 -6.65 17.34
C SER A 17 -18.85 -5.79 16.11
N GLY A 18 -18.55 -4.50 16.30
CA GLY A 18 -18.09 -3.63 15.23
C GLY A 18 -16.77 -4.24 14.75
N GLU A 19 -16.83 -5.02 13.68
CA GLU A 19 -15.64 -5.32 12.89
C GLU A 19 -15.12 -3.99 12.38
N THR A 20 -14.10 -3.44 13.05
CA THR A 20 -13.20 -2.48 12.42
C THR A 20 -12.44 -3.28 11.38
N GLY A 21 -13.11 -3.57 10.25
CA GLY A 21 -12.49 -4.19 9.10
C GLY A 21 -11.34 -3.28 8.68
N LEU A 22 -10.11 -3.81 8.77
CA LEU A 22 -8.95 -3.18 8.18
C LEU A 22 -9.30 -2.93 6.73
N SER A 23 -9.30 -1.66 6.30
CA SER A 23 -9.59 -1.35 4.91
C SER A 23 -8.49 -1.94 4.05
N SER A 24 -8.85 -2.65 2.98
CA SER A 24 -7.88 -3.22 2.04
C SER A 24 -7.02 -2.11 1.44
N PRO A 25 -5.69 -2.28 1.32
CA PRO A 25 -4.83 -1.32 0.63
C PRO A 25 -5.03 -1.31 -0.90
N VAL A 26 -5.86 -2.20 -1.44
CA VAL A 26 -6.17 -2.23 -2.87
C VAL A 26 -6.78 -0.91 -3.32
N GLY A 27 -6.26 -0.34 -4.39
CA GLY A 27 -6.75 0.92 -4.95
C GLY A 27 -5.66 1.77 -5.57
N LEU A 28 -6.02 3.01 -5.87
CA LEU A 28 -5.11 4.01 -6.42
C LEU A 28 -4.74 5.00 -5.30
N TRP A 29 -3.45 5.24 -5.16
CA TRP A 29 -2.88 6.08 -4.13
C TRP A 29 -2.01 7.16 -4.73
N VAL A 30 -2.10 8.38 -4.20
CA VAL A 30 -1.32 9.53 -4.66
C VAL A 30 -0.36 10.00 -3.58
N ALA A 31 0.90 10.17 -3.96
CA ALA A 31 1.94 10.78 -3.12
C ALA A 31 1.82 12.31 -3.15
N LYS A 32 2.47 12.97 -2.20
CA LYS A 32 2.47 14.44 -2.08
C LYS A 32 2.96 15.16 -3.33
N ASP A 33 3.89 14.56 -4.06
CA ASP A 33 4.44 15.10 -5.32
C ASP A 33 3.50 14.92 -6.53
N GLY A 34 2.42 14.13 -6.39
CA GLY A 34 1.46 13.84 -7.46
C GLY A 34 1.69 12.52 -8.17
N GLY A 35 2.78 11.81 -7.89
CA GLY A 35 3.00 10.45 -8.37
C GLY A 35 1.92 9.51 -7.83
N LYS A 36 1.53 8.50 -8.60
CA LYS A 36 0.49 7.56 -8.17
C LYS A 36 0.96 6.12 -8.28
N ILE A 37 0.51 5.32 -7.33
CA ILE A 37 0.72 3.88 -7.27
C ILE A 37 -0.63 3.19 -7.23
N ARG A 38 -0.79 2.15 -8.06
CA ARG A 38 -1.92 1.24 -7.99
C ARG A 38 -1.51 0.00 -7.22
N ILE A 39 -2.24 -0.30 -6.15
CA ILE A 39 -2.06 -1.50 -5.35
C ILE A 39 -3.16 -2.49 -5.71
N SER A 40 -2.78 -3.73 -5.94
CA SER A 40 -3.67 -4.85 -6.25
C SER A 40 -3.29 -6.09 -5.46
N ALA A 41 -4.24 -7.00 -5.28
CA ALA A 41 -3.96 -8.30 -4.69
C ALA A 41 -3.01 -9.09 -5.61
N CYS A 42 -2.00 -9.72 -5.02
CA CYS A 42 -1.12 -10.66 -5.70
C CYS A 42 -0.70 -11.77 -4.73
N GLY A 43 -1.00 -13.03 -5.09
CA GLY A 43 -0.82 -14.15 -4.18
C GLY A 43 -1.61 -13.94 -2.87
N ARG A 44 -0.94 -14.13 -1.73
CA ARG A 44 -1.52 -13.92 -0.39
C ARG A 44 -1.38 -12.49 0.13
N GLY A 45 -0.83 -11.59 -0.64
CA GLY A 45 -0.54 -10.23 -0.25
C GLY A 45 -0.87 -9.24 -1.34
N PHE A 46 -0.03 -8.21 -1.45
CA PHE A 46 -0.25 -7.11 -2.37
C PHE A 46 0.99 -6.81 -3.20
N CYS A 47 0.75 -6.31 -4.41
CA CYS A 47 1.75 -5.74 -5.30
C CYS A 47 1.35 -4.32 -5.67
N GLY A 48 2.33 -3.46 -5.90
CA GLY A 48 2.10 -2.09 -6.32
C GLY A 48 2.84 -1.75 -7.59
N PHE A 49 2.22 -0.92 -8.43
CA PHE A 49 2.73 -0.54 -9.74
C PHE A 49 2.62 0.96 -9.93
N ILE A 50 3.61 1.58 -10.55
CA ILE A 50 3.58 3.00 -10.88
C ILE A 50 2.42 3.25 -11.86
N ALA A 51 1.43 4.03 -11.44
CA ALA A 51 0.24 4.38 -12.22
C ALA A 51 0.32 5.79 -12.82
N GLN A 52 1.16 6.65 -12.25
CA GLN A 52 1.45 7.98 -12.75
C GLN A 52 2.82 8.42 -12.25
N THR A 53 3.66 8.91 -13.15
CA THR A 53 4.94 9.52 -12.79
C THR A 53 4.77 11.01 -12.50
N ASN A 54 5.68 11.58 -11.73
CA ASN A 54 5.80 13.02 -11.56
C ASN A 54 7.27 13.43 -11.73
N PRO A 55 7.58 14.25 -12.76
CA PRO A 55 6.67 14.76 -13.78
C PRO A 55 6.14 13.66 -14.72
N PRO A 56 5.00 13.87 -15.39
CA PRO A 56 4.45 12.90 -16.36
C PRO A 56 5.30 12.78 -17.64
N LYS A 57 6.11 13.79 -17.91
CA LYS A 57 7.10 13.83 -19.00
C LYS A 57 8.43 14.29 -18.44
N ASP A 58 9.51 13.65 -18.89
CA ASP A 58 10.87 14.09 -18.60
C ASP A 58 11.11 15.47 -19.23
N PRO A 59 11.47 16.51 -18.45
CA PRO A 59 11.69 17.86 -18.97
C PRO A 59 12.81 17.94 -20.02
N ALA A 60 13.81 17.06 -19.92
CA ALA A 60 14.94 17.06 -20.84
C ALA A 60 14.59 16.48 -22.21
N THR A 61 13.68 15.51 -22.28
CA THR A 61 13.35 14.79 -23.51
C THR A 61 11.94 15.04 -24.03
N GLY A 62 11.03 15.56 -23.19
CA GLY A 62 9.60 15.70 -23.48
C GLY A 62 8.85 14.35 -23.60
N ARG A 63 9.52 13.24 -23.29
CA ARG A 63 8.99 11.87 -23.37
C ARG A 63 8.61 11.37 -21.97
N PRO A 64 7.78 10.32 -21.86
CA PRO A 64 7.53 9.67 -20.58
C PRO A 64 8.85 9.24 -19.92
N PRO A 65 9.01 9.40 -18.59
CA PRO A 65 10.20 8.96 -17.87
C PRO A 65 10.45 7.47 -18.04
N THR A 66 11.72 7.09 -18.12
CA THR A 66 12.16 5.70 -18.20
C THR A 66 12.85 5.27 -16.91
N ASP A 67 12.99 3.97 -16.73
CA ASP A 67 13.64 3.34 -15.59
C ASP A 67 15.18 3.43 -15.70
N LYS A 68 15.67 4.63 -15.97
CA LYS A 68 17.07 4.94 -16.35
C LYS A 68 18.11 4.52 -15.32
N ASN A 69 17.71 4.44 -14.05
CA ASN A 69 18.60 4.09 -12.94
C ASN A 69 18.60 2.58 -12.63
N ASN A 70 17.82 1.77 -13.36
CA ASN A 70 17.76 0.34 -13.10
C ASN A 70 19.16 -0.30 -13.13
N ALA A 71 19.46 -1.14 -12.17
CA ALA A 71 20.72 -1.88 -12.08
C ALA A 71 20.96 -2.76 -13.33
N ASP A 72 19.88 -3.31 -13.91
CA ASP A 72 19.92 -4.05 -15.16
C ASP A 72 19.87 -3.08 -16.35
N PRO A 73 20.95 -2.96 -17.16
CA PRO A 73 20.97 -2.07 -18.33
C PRO A 73 19.86 -2.36 -19.35
N ALA A 74 19.44 -3.61 -19.46
CA ALA A 74 18.37 -4.02 -20.40
C ALA A 74 17.01 -3.42 -20.04
N ARG A 75 16.83 -2.97 -18.80
CA ARG A 75 15.55 -2.40 -18.30
C ARG A 75 15.55 -0.86 -18.28
N ARG A 76 16.67 -0.21 -18.50
CA ARG A 76 16.78 1.25 -18.37
C ARG A 76 15.93 2.05 -19.35
N ASN A 77 15.60 1.49 -20.50
CA ASN A 77 14.79 2.14 -21.51
C ASN A 77 13.28 1.85 -21.40
N ARG A 78 12.87 1.00 -20.46
CA ARG A 78 11.45 0.75 -20.26
C ARG A 78 10.77 1.97 -19.63
N PRO A 79 9.50 2.27 -19.97
CA PRO A 79 8.75 3.30 -19.25
C PRO A 79 8.65 2.99 -17.76
N LEU A 80 8.77 4.02 -16.91
CA LEU A 80 8.48 3.88 -15.47
C LEU A 80 7.02 3.56 -15.22
N LEU A 81 6.11 4.07 -16.03
CA LEU A 81 4.69 3.75 -15.94
C LEU A 81 4.49 2.23 -16.05
N GLY A 82 3.84 1.63 -15.06
CA GLY A 82 3.62 0.20 -14.98
C GLY A 82 4.73 -0.60 -14.32
N VAL A 83 5.86 0.02 -13.94
CA VAL A 83 6.93 -0.67 -13.20
C VAL A 83 6.41 -1.07 -11.83
N GLN A 84 6.69 -2.32 -11.44
CA GLN A 84 6.37 -2.81 -10.11
C GLN A 84 7.31 -2.20 -9.09
N THR A 85 6.73 -1.48 -8.11
CA THR A 85 7.47 -0.86 -7.01
C THR A 85 7.28 -1.60 -5.68
N LEU A 86 6.07 -2.11 -5.40
CA LEU A 86 5.83 -2.96 -4.23
C LEU A 86 5.81 -4.43 -4.68
N ILE A 87 6.71 -5.23 -4.11
CA ILE A 87 6.95 -6.61 -4.52
C ILE A 87 6.59 -7.56 -3.39
N SER A 88 5.54 -8.37 -3.60
CA SER A 88 5.14 -9.45 -2.67
C SER A 88 4.98 -8.97 -1.22
N MET A 89 4.17 -7.94 -1.01
CA MET A 89 3.86 -7.44 0.33
C MET A 89 2.95 -8.43 1.05
N GLN A 90 3.51 -9.17 2.02
CA GLN A 90 2.81 -10.18 2.82
C GLN A 90 2.36 -9.60 4.15
N PRO A 91 1.23 -10.06 4.72
CA PRO A 91 0.75 -9.62 6.02
C PRO A 91 1.84 -9.74 7.10
N ASN A 92 2.03 -8.68 7.87
CA ASN A 92 3.00 -8.61 8.97
C ASN A 92 2.45 -7.75 10.11
N GLY A 93 1.38 -8.20 10.73
CA GLY A 93 0.66 -7.48 11.78
C GLY A 93 -0.56 -6.71 11.25
N ALA A 94 -1.33 -6.14 12.14
CA ALA A 94 -2.55 -5.40 11.82
C ALA A 94 -2.22 -4.14 11.00
N GLY A 95 -2.82 -4.02 9.81
CA GLY A 95 -2.61 -2.86 8.93
C GLY A 95 -1.17 -2.72 8.41
N LYS A 96 -0.39 -3.79 8.43
CA LYS A 96 0.99 -3.78 7.97
C LYS A 96 1.30 -4.98 7.08
N TRP A 97 2.04 -4.72 6.02
CA TRP A 97 2.58 -5.73 5.10
C TRP A 97 4.05 -5.46 4.88
N SER A 98 4.83 -6.50 4.74
CA SER A 98 6.27 -6.42 4.50
C SER A 98 6.65 -7.26 3.28
N GLY A 99 7.60 -6.78 2.53
CA GLY A 99 8.10 -7.41 1.32
C GLY A 99 9.32 -6.67 0.80
N ARG A 100 9.34 -6.35 -0.48
CA ARG A 100 10.43 -5.60 -1.11
C ARG A 100 9.88 -4.36 -1.82
N LEU A 101 10.67 -3.31 -1.79
CA LEU A 101 10.41 -2.05 -2.49
C LEU A 101 11.48 -1.83 -3.56
N TYR A 102 11.06 -1.63 -4.80
CA TYR A 102 11.92 -1.11 -5.85
C TYR A 102 11.91 0.43 -5.83
N ASN A 103 13.07 1.02 -5.67
CA ASN A 103 13.26 2.48 -5.74
C ASN A 103 13.84 2.84 -7.11
N ASP A 104 13.06 3.55 -7.92
CA ASP A 104 13.47 3.99 -9.25
C ASP A 104 14.44 5.17 -9.24
N ASP A 105 14.58 5.88 -8.13
CA ASP A 105 15.54 6.97 -8.00
C ASP A 105 17.01 6.48 -8.00
N ASP A 106 17.24 5.29 -7.44
CA ASP A 106 18.57 4.68 -7.38
C ASP A 106 18.67 3.30 -8.06
N GLY A 107 17.54 2.77 -8.56
CA GLY A 107 17.48 1.48 -9.24
C GLY A 107 17.67 0.26 -8.37
N LYS A 108 17.52 0.39 -7.04
CA LYS A 108 17.76 -0.66 -6.07
C LYS A 108 16.49 -1.22 -5.46
N ILE A 109 16.58 -2.44 -4.96
CA ILE A 109 15.51 -3.11 -4.21
C ILE A 109 15.89 -3.13 -2.73
N TYR A 110 14.96 -2.72 -1.90
CA TYR A 110 15.08 -2.67 -0.44
C TYR A 110 14.06 -3.58 0.23
N PRO A 111 14.34 -4.10 1.45
CA PRO A 111 13.26 -4.51 2.33
C PRO A 111 12.25 -3.37 2.48
N GLY A 112 10.96 -3.65 2.35
CA GLY A 112 9.95 -2.62 2.32
C GLY A 112 8.74 -2.94 3.18
N ASN A 113 8.05 -1.89 3.60
CA ASN A 113 6.80 -1.98 4.33
C ASN A 113 5.71 -1.17 3.64
N LEU A 114 4.49 -1.68 3.72
CA LEU A 114 3.26 -0.99 3.43
C LEU A 114 2.47 -0.93 4.74
N ILE A 115 2.15 0.28 5.19
CA ILE A 115 1.55 0.50 6.50
C ILE A 115 0.28 1.33 6.31
N GLU A 116 -0.85 0.84 6.81
CA GLU A 116 -2.08 1.62 6.89
C GLU A 116 -1.96 2.62 8.05
N THR A 117 -2.04 3.91 7.74
CA THR A 117 -1.93 5.00 8.71
C THR A 117 -3.28 5.65 9.01
N GLY A 118 -4.30 5.30 8.26
CA GLY A 118 -5.67 5.75 8.42
C GLY A 118 -6.57 5.18 7.31
N PRO A 119 -7.89 5.44 7.34
CA PRO A 119 -8.84 4.88 6.37
C PRO A 119 -8.58 5.34 4.93
N MET A 120 -7.91 6.48 4.78
CA MET A 120 -7.60 7.11 3.49
C MET A 120 -6.11 7.35 3.29
N SER A 121 -5.25 6.78 4.15
CA SER A 121 -3.80 7.03 4.12
C SER A 121 -3.01 5.77 4.37
N ILE A 122 -1.91 5.64 3.63
CA ILE A 122 -0.90 4.60 3.79
C ILE A 122 0.48 5.23 3.79
N ARG A 123 1.45 4.53 4.40
CA ARG A 123 2.87 4.82 4.27
C ARG A 123 3.55 3.68 3.54
N ILE A 124 4.36 4.01 2.57
CA ILE A 124 5.25 3.09 1.87
C ILE A 124 6.68 3.46 2.21
N GLU A 125 7.45 2.51 2.70
CA GLU A 125 8.84 2.75 3.09
C GLU A 125 9.77 1.62 2.68
N GLY A 126 11.01 1.98 2.36
CA GLY A 126 12.13 1.07 2.21
C GLY A 126 13.09 1.21 3.37
N CYS A 127 13.76 0.12 3.75
CA CYS A 127 14.64 0.08 4.90
C CYS A 127 16.05 -0.36 4.50
N SER A 128 17.08 0.29 5.09
CA SER A 128 18.47 -0.06 4.92
C SER A 128 19.23 0.21 6.22
N GLY A 129 19.96 -0.78 6.74
CA GLY A 129 20.75 -0.63 7.96
C GLY A 129 19.94 -0.24 9.20
N GLY A 130 18.68 -0.69 9.30
CA GLY A 130 17.78 -0.35 10.41
C GLY A 130 17.09 1.02 10.28
N ILE A 131 17.37 1.77 9.23
CA ILE A 131 16.74 3.06 8.94
C ILE A 131 15.73 2.86 7.81
N CYS A 132 14.49 3.33 8.02
CA CYS A 132 13.42 3.29 7.02
C CYS A 132 13.09 4.71 6.56
N GLY A 133 12.89 4.88 5.27
CA GLY A 133 12.43 6.12 4.65
C GLY A 133 11.40 5.84 3.58
N GLY A 134 10.49 6.78 3.38
CA GLY A 134 9.44 6.60 2.39
C GLY A 134 8.43 7.74 2.38
N ASP A 135 7.30 7.48 1.74
CA ASP A 135 6.26 8.47 1.48
C ASP A 135 4.93 8.07 2.09
N ASP A 136 4.20 9.10 2.50
CA ASP A 136 2.79 8.99 2.86
C ASP A 136 1.93 9.24 1.61
N LEU A 137 0.97 8.36 1.37
CA LEU A 137 0.08 8.44 0.23
C LEU A 137 -1.37 8.51 0.68
N THR A 138 -2.18 9.20 -0.09
CA THR A 138 -3.63 9.34 0.14
C THR A 138 -4.40 8.58 -0.94
N ARG A 139 -5.49 7.94 -0.55
CA ARG A 139 -6.36 7.23 -1.49
C ARG A 139 -7.01 8.20 -2.46
N VAL A 140 -6.94 7.88 -3.74
CA VAL A 140 -7.68 8.61 -4.79
C VAL A 140 -9.13 8.13 -4.76
N LYS A 141 -10.07 9.10 -4.72
CA LYS A 141 -11.51 8.83 -4.75
C LYS A 141 -12.01 8.53 -6.16
#